data_dd52b0a759b879282ea084f700a2ce68
#
_entry.id   dd52b0a759b879282ea084f700a2ce68
#
_cell.length_a   1.000
_cell.length_b   1.000
_cell.length_c   1.000
_cell.angle_alpha   90.00
_cell.angle_beta   90.00
_cell.angle_gamma   90.00
#
_symmetry.space_group_name_H-M   'P 1'
#
loop_
_entity.id
_entity.type
_entity.pdbx_description
1 polymer ?
#
loop_
_entity_poly.entity_id
_entity_poly.type
_entity_poly.pdbx_seq_one_letter_code
_entity_poly.pdbx_strand_id
1 'polypeptide(L)'
;SNMTRYALTCGAFEIDSLPSQCQIAVCHGFYVNPAVRKQGFGHVLKAEQMEVLQSLNYNFAICTVVSSNVAQKKVLERSGWEFMRKFYSERQDEHVEVWGIEL
;
A
#
# COMPACT_ATOMS: atom_id res chain seq x y z
N SER A 1 -16.52 1.54 -9.55
CA SER A 1 -15.26 1.23 -8.90
C SER A 1 -14.82 -0.18 -9.21
N ASN A 2 -13.54 -0.37 -9.50
CA ASN A 2 -12.96 -1.68 -9.81
C ASN A 2 -12.08 -2.18 -8.65
N MET A 3 -12.48 -1.87 -7.43
CA MET A 3 -11.75 -2.29 -6.24
C MET A 3 -11.76 -3.81 -6.13
N THR A 4 -10.58 -4.40 -5.96
CA THR A 4 -10.44 -5.83 -5.70
C THR A 4 -9.66 -6.04 -4.41
N ARG A 5 -10.20 -6.92 -3.57
CA ARG A 5 -9.57 -7.31 -2.31
C ARG A 5 -8.85 -8.63 -2.49
N TYR A 6 -7.61 -8.66 -2.03
CA TYR A 6 -6.78 -9.86 -2.03
C TYR A 6 -6.52 -10.27 -0.59
N ALA A 7 -6.87 -11.49 -0.25
CA ALA A 7 -6.73 -12.00 1.11
C ALA A 7 -5.77 -13.19 1.12
N LEU A 8 -4.79 -13.13 2.03
CA LEU A 8 -3.87 -14.22 2.33
C LEU A 8 -4.07 -14.63 3.79
N THR A 9 -3.43 -15.72 4.20
CA THR A 9 -3.51 -16.18 5.61
C THR A 9 -2.98 -15.12 6.57
N CYS A 10 -1.94 -14.39 6.16
CA CYS A 10 -1.30 -13.41 7.05
C CYS A 10 -1.94 -12.02 7.00
N GLY A 11 -2.84 -11.74 6.06
CA GLY A 11 -3.44 -10.41 5.94
C GLY A 11 -4.13 -10.19 4.61
N ALA A 12 -4.36 -8.93 4.27
CA ALA A 12 -5.09 -8.57 3.07
C ALA A 12 -4.65 -7.19 2.54
N PHE A 13 -5.00 -6.91 1.29
CA PHE A 13 -4.83 -5.59 0.71
C PHE A 13 -5.88 -5.40 -0.39
N GLU A 14 -6.09 -4.16 -0.76
CA GLU A 14 -7.05 -3.80 -1.80
C GLU A 14 -6.36 -2.97 -2.87
N ILE A 15 -6.77 -3.17 -4.11
CA ILE A 15 -6.24 -2.44 -5.27
C ILE A 15 -7.40 -1.87 -6.06
N ASP A 16 -7.29 -0.60 -6.40
CA ASP A 16 -8.27 0.12 -7.22
C ASP A 16 -7.50 0.84 -8.32
N SER A 17 -8.15 1.09 -9.45
CA SER A 17 -7.55 1.94 -10.48
C SER A 17 -7.88 3.40 -10.20
N LEU A 18 -6.92 4.29 -10.46
CA LEU A 18 -7.19 5.72 -10.35
C LEU A 18 -8.17 6.13 -11.45
N PRO A 19 -9.28 6.82 -11.11
CA PRO A 19 -10.21 7.30 -12.14
C PRO A 19 -9.50 8.17 -13.16
N SER A 20 -9.82 7.98 -14.44
CA SER A 20 -9.25 8.69 -15.57
C SER A 20 -7.78 8.39 -15.86
N GLN A 21 -7.11 7.59 -15.02
CA GLN A 21 -5.72 7.18 -15.22
C GLN A 21 -5.60 5.72 -14.77
N CYS A 22 -6.25 4.83 -15.49
CA CYS A 22 -6.41 3.43 -15.06
C CYS A 22 -5.11 2.63 -15.04
N GLN A 23 -4.02 3.15 -15.59
CA GLN A 23 -2.71 2.53 -15.49
C GLN A 23 -2.04 2.81 -14.14
N ILE A 24 -2.64 3.68 -13.32
CA ILE A 24 -2.17 3.96 -11.97
C ILE A 24 -3.03 3.17 -10.98
N ALA A 25 -2.39 2.38 -10.13
CA ALA A 25 -3.07 1.66 -9.07
C ALA A 25 -3.10 2.49 -7.79
N VAL A 26 -4.22 2.44 -7.09
CA VAL A 26 -4.35 2.95 -5.72
C VAL A 26 -4.41 1.75 -4.80
N CYS A 27 -3.39 1.59 -3.95
CA CYS A 27 -3.30 0.49 -3.02
C CYS A 27 -3.76 0.97 -1.64
N HIS A 28 -4.69 0.24 -1.03
CA HIS A 28 -5.24 0.63 0.26
C HIS A 28 -5.66 -0.62 1.03
N GLY A 29 -6.13 -0.42 2.26
CA GLY A 29 -6.59 -1.54 3.09
C GLY A 29 -5.50 -2.56 3.41
N PHE A 30 -4.23 -2.15 3.37
CA PHE A 30 -3.11 -3.04 3.68
C PHE A 30 -3.15 -3.39 5.16
N TYR A 31 -3.28 -4.69 5.45
CA TYR A 31 -3.59 -5.13 6.80
C TYR A 31 -2.92 -6.47 7.08
N VAL A 32 -2.09 -6.51 8.12
CA VAL A 32 -1.49 -7.74 8.60
C VAL A 32 -2.34 -8.27 9.75
N ASN A 33 -2.70 -9.55 9.70
CA ASN A 33 -3.47 -10.19 10.76
C ASN A 33 -2.79 -9.97 12.12
N PRO A 34 -3.50 -9.42 13.13
CA PRO A 34 -2.90 -9.14 14.44
C PRO A 34 -2.23 -10.34 15.10
N ALA A 35 -2.73 -11.55 14.85
CA ALA A 35 -2.18 -12.76 15.44
C ALA A 35 -0.76 -13.07 14.96
N VAL A 36 -0.34 -12.50 13.83
CA VAL A 36 0.98 -12.79 13.24
C VAL A 36 1.82 -11.53 13.03
N ARG A 37 1.46 -10.42 13.65
CA ARG A 37 2.23 -9.18 13.55
C ARG A 37 3.61 -9.32 14.21
N LYS A 38 4.56 -8.46 13.78
CA LYS A 38 5.95 -8.43 14.26
C LYS A 38 6.74 -9.67 13.88
N GLN A 39 6.30 -10.39 12.84
CA GLN A 39 6.97 -11.61 12.35
C GLN A 39 7.43 -11.47 10.90
N GLY A 40 7.45 -10.25 10.36
CA GLY A 40 7.90 -10.00 8.99
C GLY A 40 6.84 -10.23 7.92
N PHE A 41 5.60 -10.53 8.28
CA PHE A 41 4.55 -10.79 7.29
C PHE A 41 4.13 -9.56 6.50
N GLY A 42 4.39 -8.36 7.02
CA GLY A 42 4.17 -7.14 6.24
C GLY A 42 4.99 -7.14 4.96
N HIS A 43 6.22 -7.61 5.01
CA HIS A 43 7.10 -7.71 3.84
C HIS A 43 6.60 -8.79 2.87
N VAL A 44 6.13 -9.92 3.40
CA VAL A 44 5.57 -11.00 2.58
C VAL A 44 4.31 -10.52 1.86
N LEU A 45 3.43 -9.83 2.57
CA LEU A 45 2.19 -9.31 2.01
C LEU A 45 2.47 -8.25 0.95
N LYS A 46 3.46 -7.38 1.18
CA LYS A 46 3.86 -6.36 0.21
C LYS A 46 4.45 -6.99 -1.05
N ALA A 47 5.25 -8.03 -0.91
CA ALA A 47 5.80 -8.75 -2.06
C ALA A 47 4.68 -9.35 -2.91
N GLU A 48 3.65 -9.92 -2.28
CA GLU A 48 2.49 -10.45 -2.99
C GLU A 48 1.73 -9.33 -3.71
N GLN A 49 1.53 -8.20 -3.05
CA GLN A 49 0.89 -7.04 -3.67
C GLN A 49 1.67 -6.58 -4.91
N MET A 50 2.99 -6.54 -4.82
CA MET A 50 3.83 -6.14 -5.96
C MET A 50 3.67 -7.09 -7.13
N GLU A 51 3.61 -8.40 -6.89
CA GLU A 51 3.38 -9.38 -7.94
C GLU A 51 2.02 -9.19 -8.61
N VAL A 52 0.98 -8.95 -7.82
CA VAL A 52 -0.36 -8.70 -8.35
C VAL A 52 -0.36 -7.42 -9.20
N LEU A 53 0.26 -6.36 -8.71
CA LEU A 53 0.34 -5.08 -9.45
C LEU A 53 1.00 -5.28 -10.81
N GLN A 54 2.09 -6.04 -10.87
CA GLN A 54 2.79 -6.31 -12.11
C GLN A 54 1.97 -7.20 -13.05
N SER A 55 1.29 -8.21 -12.50
CA SER A 55 0.46 -9.12 -13.30
C SER A 55 -0.74 -8.41 -13.91
N LEU A 56 -1.23 -7.35 -13.27
CA LEU A 56 -2.33 -6.53 -13.77
C LEU A 56 -1.87 -5.43 -14.72
N ASN A 57 -0.57 -5.36 -15.01
CA ASN A 57 0.04 -4.42 -15.95
C ASN A 57 -0.14 -2.95 -15.58
N TYR A 58 -0.18 -2.63 -14.30
CA TYR A 58 -0.12 -1.24 -13.85
C TYR A 58 1.28 -0.67 -14.11
N ASN A 59 1.35 0.61 -14.42
CA ASN A 59 2.62 1.30 -14.65
C ASN A 59 3.15 1.99 -13.41
N PHE A 60 2.25 2.35 -12.52
CA PHE A 60 2.59 3.09 -11.30
C PHE A 60 1.58 2.74 -10.22
N ALA A 61 2.02 2.78 -8.96
CA ALA A 61 1.13 2.55 -7.83
C ALA A 61 1.35 3.62 -6.76
N ILE A 62 0.27 4.03 -6.10
CA ILE A 62 0.32 4.96 -4.98
C ILE A 62 -0.39 4.35 -3.78
N CYS A 63 0.01 4.77 -2.61
CA CYS A 63 -0.67 4.45 -1.35
C CYS A 63 -0.48 5.59 -0.37
N THR A 64 -1.23 5.57 0.72
CA THR A 64 -1.05 6.49 1.82
C THR A 64 -0.76 5.74 3.10
N VAL A 65 -0.04 6.39 3.99
CA VAL A 65 0.27 5.85 5.31
C VAL A 65 0.28 6.99 6.31
N VAL A 66 -0.24 6.76 7.50
CA VAL A 66 -0.15 7.72 8.59
C VAL A 66 1.32 7.86 8.99
N SER A 67 1.80 9.09 9.14
CA SER A 67 3.23 9.34 9.41
C SER A 67 3.76 8.61 10.63
N SER A 68 2.94 8.37 11.62
CA SER A 68 3.33 7.67 12.85
C SER A 68 3.45 6.15 12.68
N ASN A 69 3.00 5.60 11.55
CA ASN A 69 3.07 4.16 11.31
C ASN A 69 4.46 3.78 10.79
N VAL A 70 5.41 3.70 11.70
CA VAL A 70 6.82 3.44 11.39
C VAL A 70 7.00 2.07 10.73
N ALA A 71 6.28 1.05 11.22
CA ALA A 71 6.39 -0.31 10.69
C ALA A 71 6.01 -0.37 9.21
N GLN A 72 4.90 0.28 8.85
CA GLN A 72 4.45 0.31 7.45
C GLN A 72 5.41 1.09 6.57
N LYS A 73 5.96 2.19 7.06
CA LYS A 73 6.94 2.96 6.29
C LYS A 73 8.21 2.16 6.00
N LYS A 74 8.64 1.33 6.95
CA LYS A 74 9.79 0.42 6.70
C LYS A 74 9.49 -0.60 5.62
N VAL A 75 8.28 -1.13 5.60
CA VAL A 75 7.86 -2.06 4.54
C VAL A 75 7.91 -1.36 3.19
N LEU A 76 7.41 -0.14 3.10
CA LEU A 76 7.43 0.64 1.86
C LEU A 76 8.87 0.90 1.39
N GLU A 77 9.72 1.39 2.28
CA GLU A 77 11.12 1.68 1.94
C GLU A 77 11.84 0.44 1.42
N ARG A 78 11.73 -0.67 2.13
CA ARG A 78 12.42 -1.92 1.76
C ARG A 78 11.88 -2.53 0.48
N SER A 79 10.66 -2.20 0.10
CA SER A 79 10.03 -2.68 -1.13
C SER A 79 10.25 -1.73 -2.31
N GLY A 80 11.04 -0.69 -2.13
CA GLY A 80 11.42 0.23 -3.20
C GLY A 80 10.43 1.37 -3.45
N TRP A 81 9.43 1.52 -2.59
CA TRP A 81 8.50 2.65 -2.70
C TRP A 81 9.20 3.93 -2.28
N GLU A 82 8.79 5.04 -2.87
CA GLU A 82 9.37 6.35 -2.62
C GLU A 82 8.37 7.26 -1.95
N PHE A 83 8.84 7.99 -0.93
CA PHE A 83 8.05 9.04 -0.30
C PHE A 83 7.82 10.16 -1.31
N MET A 84 6.57 10.62 -1.44
CA MET A 84 6.22 11.67 -2.40
C MET A 84 5.78 12.94 -1.73
N ARG A 85 4.89 12.86 -0.74
CA ARG A 85 4.29 14.04 -0.13
C ARG A 85 3.79 13.74 1.27
N LYS A 86 3.87 14.72 2.15
CA LYS A 86 3.31 14.68 3.50
C LYS A 86 2.35 15.86 3.66
N PHE A 87 1.19 15.61 4.24
CA PHE A 87 0.22 16.65 4.51
C PHE A 87 -0.54 16.35 5.81
N TYR A 88 -1.15 17.37 6.39
CA TYR A 88 -1.98 17.18 7.56
C TYR A 88 -3.42 16.87 7.13
N SER A 89 -3.95 15.78 7.65
CA SER A 89 -5.33 15.38 7.40
C SER A 89 -6.20 15.85 8.55
N GLU A 90 -7.05 16.84 8.32
CA GLU A 90 -7.98 17.32 9.33
C GLU A 90 -8.98 16.24 9.75
N ARG A 91 -9.39 15.41 8.79
CA ARG A 91 -10.33 14.32 9.05
C ARG A 91 -9.77 13.32 10.06
N GLN A 92 -8.49 12.99 9.92
CA GLN A 92 -7.84 11.99 10.77
C GLN A 92 -7.08 12.61 11.94
N ASP A 93 -6.92 13.94 11.92
CA ASP A 93 -6.13 14.67 12.91
C ASP A 93 -4.71 14.11 13.02
N GLU A 94 -4.08 13.82 11.88
CA GLU A 94 -2.74 13.27 11.78
C GLU A 94 -2.10 13.70 10.47
N HIS A 95 -0.76 13.67 10.44
CA HIS A 95 -0.04 13.78 9.18
C HIS A 95 -0.13 12.47 8.42
N VAL A 96 -0.35 12.58 7.12
CA VAL A 96 -0.45 11.46 6.19
C VAL A 96 0.62 11.63 5.13
N GLU A 97 1.22 10.51 4.72
CA GLU A 97 2.24 10.48 3.67
C GLU A 97 1.70 9.74 2.46
N VAL A 98 2.00 10.28 1.29
CA VAL A 98 1.74 9.61 0.01
C VAL A 98 3.05 9.01 -0.46
N TRP A 99 3.02 7.74 -0.80
CA TRP A 99 4.16 6.99 -1.34
C TRP A 99 3.79 6.41 -2.69
N GLY A 100 4.77 6.23 -3.54
CA GLY A 100 4.54 5.67 -4.86
C GLY A 100 5.69 4.83 -5.36
N ILE A 101 5.40 4.03 -6.39
CA ILE A 101 6.40 3.19 -7.01
C ILE A 101 6.10 3.04 -8.50
N GLU A 102 7.13 3.16 -9.32
CA GLU A 102 7.04 2.84 -10.74
C GLU A 102 7.20 1.33 -10.91
N LEU A 103 6.35 0.75 -11.75
CA LEU A 103 6.29 -0.71 -11.92
C LEU A 103 6.88 -1.18 -13.24
#